data_30e89354170455e0f7b68eb660a9487e
#
_entry.id   30e89354170455e0f7b68eb660a9487e
#
_cell.length_a   1.000
_cell.length_b   1.000
_cell.length_c   1.000
_cell.angle_alpha   90.00
_cell.angle_beta   90.00
_cell.angle_gamma   90.00
#
_symmetry.space_group_name_H-M   'P 1'
#
loop_
_entity.id
_entity.type
_entity.pdbx_description
1 polymer ?
#
loop_
_entity_poly.entity_id
_entity_poly.type
_entity_poly.pdbx_seq_one_letter_code
_entity_poly.pdbx_strand_id
1 'polypeptide(L)'
;MQPLIISSNPNNEYYFHEGCHILELSNMPADGEVSIARARVEPGQTTKWHWLLHTTERYVILEGTGRVEIGALEPQTVHAGDVVIIPPHCRQRICNTGGGDLIFLAICSPRFRSENYCSD
;
A
#
# COMPACT_ATOMS: atom_id res chain seq x y z
N MET A 1 -18.83 -16.75 4.63
CA MET A 1 -18.91 -15.69 3.59
C MET A 1 -19.34 -16.32 2.28
N GLN A 2 -20.24 -15.69 1.57
CA GLN A 2 -20.64 -16.14 0.25
C GLN A 2 -19.65 -15.65 -0.81
N PRO A 3 -19.44 -16.41 -1.89
CA PRO A 3 -18.62 -15.92 -2.99
C PRO A 3 -19.21 -14.63 -3.57
N LEU A 4 -18.33 -13.69 -3.91
CA LEU A 4 -18.77 -12.45 -4.52
C LEU A 4 -17.66 -11.88 -5.43
N ILE A 5 -18.08 -11.03 -6.36
CA ILE A 5 -17.18 -10.32 -7.26
C ILE A 5 -17.37 -8.83 -7.01
N ILE A 6 -16.27 -8.13 -6.75
CA ILE A 6 -16.27 -6.69 -6.54
C ILE A 6 -15.67 -6.05 -7.79
N SER A 7 -16.43 -5.20 -8.47
CA SER A 7 -15.93 -4.44 -9.61
C SER A 7 -15.34 -3.13 -9.13
N SER A 8 -14.14 -2.81 -9.57
CA SER A 8 -13.50 -1.55 -9.23
C SER A 8 -13.97 -0.44 -10.16
N ASN A 9 -14.02 0.79 -9.64
CA ASN A 9 -14.28 1.98 -10.41
C ASN A 9 -13.12 2.96 -10.22
N PRO A 10 -12.29 3.21 -11.28
CA PRO A 10 -11.15 4.11 -11.16
C PRO A 10 -11.51 5.51 -10.70
N ASN A 11 -12.76 5.96 -10.92
CA ASN A 11 -13.22 7.26 -10.45
C ASN A 11 -13.32 7.36 -8.93
N ASN A 12 -13.26 6.24 -8.23
CA ASN A 12 -13.26 6.21 -6.76
C ASN A 12 -11.85 6.39 -6.17
N GLU A 13 -10.83 6.55 -7.01
CA GLU A 13 -9.48 6.85 -6.52
C GLU A 13 -9.48 8.22 -5.82
N TYR A 14 -8.82 8.26 -4.66
CA TYR A 14 -8.72 9.50 -3.88
C TYR A 14 -7.27 9.73 -3.45
N TYR A 15 -6.93 11.01 -3.25
CA TYR A 15 -5.62 11.36 -2.71
C TYR A 15 -5.62 11.15 -1.19
N PHE A 16 -4.67 10.36 -0.70
CA PHE A 16 -4.50 10.10 0.71
C PHE A 16 -3.36 10.97 1.26
N HIS A 17 -3.56 11.53 2.46
CA HIS A 17 -2.60 12.44 3.07
C HIS A 17 -1.19 11.86 3.28
N GLU A 18 -1.05 10.56 3.17
CA GLU A 18 0.24 9.86 3.17
C GLU A 18 1.14 10.29 2.00
N GLY A 19 0.57 10.78 0.90
CA GLY A 19 1.30 11.21 -0.28
C GLY A 19 1.13 10.32 -1.49
N CYS A 20 0.01 9.62 -1.58
CA CYS A 20 -0.30 8.75 -2.72
C CYS A 20 -1.78 8.75 -3.01
N HIS A 21 -2.15 8.22 -4.18
CA HIS A 21 -3.53 8.04 -4.57
C HIS A 21 -3.95 6.60 -4.26
N ILE A 22 -5.10 6.40 -3.64
CA ILE A 22 -5.59 5.11 -3.21
C ILE A 22 -6.89 4.78 -3.92
N LEU A 23 -6.97 3.56 -4.44
CA LEU A 23 -8.21 2.97 -4.91
C LEU A 23 -8.45 1.69 -4.10
N GLU A 24 -9.46 1.73 -3.24
CA GLU A 24 -9.86 0.55 -2.48
C GLU A 24 -10.44 -0.48 -3.45
N LEU A 25 -9.89 -1.69 -3.45
CA LEU A 25 -10.38 -2.79 -4.28
C LEU A 25 -11.27 -3.73 -3.46
N SER A 26 -10.88 -4.04 -2.24
CA SER A 26 -11.68 -4.85 -1.33
C SER A 26 -11.31 -4.53 0.11
N ASN A 27 -12.26 -4.01 0.88
CA ASN A 27 -12.06 -3.79 2.31
C ASN A 27 -13.43 -3.75 2.98
N MET A 28 -13.88 -4.89 3.49
CA MET A 28 -15.22 -5.02 4.06
C MET A 28 -15.22 -5.92 5.31
N PRO A 29 -16.12 -5.68 6.26
CA PRO A 29 -16.23 -6.52 7.45
C PRO A 29 -16.50 -8.01 7.15
N ALA A 30 -17.17 -8.31 6.03
CA ALA A 30 -17.46 -9.70 5.65
C ALA A 30 -16.19 -10.48 5.29
N ASP A 31 -15.12 -9.78 4.86
CA ASP A 31 -13.79 -10.33 4.64
C ASP A 31 -12.82 -9.65 5.59
N GLY A 32 -12.92 -10.02 6.86
CA GLY A 32 -12.11 -9.38 7.92
C GLY A 32 -10.64 -9.74 7.89
N GLU A 33 -10.27 -10.80 7.18
CA GLU A 33 -8.88 -11.31 7.20
C GLU A 33 -7.96 -10.56 6.25
N VAL A 34 -8.48 -9.97 5.17
CA VAL A 34 -7.66 -9.36 4.14
C VAL A 34 -8.35 -8.15 3.53
N SER A 35 -7.58 -7.10 3.24
CA SER A 35 -8.00 -6.02 2.37
C SER A 35 -6.98 -5.82 1.26
N ILE A 36 -7.44 -5.25 0.14
CA ILE A 36 -6.61 -4.99 -1.03
C ILE A 36 -6.92 -3.57 -1.52
N ALA A 37 -5.88 -2.76 -1.65
CA ALA A 37 -5.97 -1.44 -2.25
C ALA A 37 -4.90 -1.29 -3.33
N ARG A 38 -5.19 -0.50 -4.36
CA ARG A 38 -4.18 -0.09 -5.32
C ARG A 38 -3.65 1.27 -4.89
N ALA A 39 -2.34 1.39 -4.79
CA ALA A 39 -1.66 2.65 -4.50
C ALA A 39 -0.96 3.15 -5.76
N ARG A 40 -1.02 4.46 -5.99
CA ARG A 40 -0.35 5.12 -7.10
C ARG A 40 0.45 6.29 -6.55
N VAL A 41 1.75 6.28 -6.78
CA VAL A 41 2.68 7.34 -6.34
C VAL A 41 3.22 8.04 -7.58
N GLU A 42 3.01 9.35 -7.66
CA GLU A 42 3.49 10.14 -8.79
C GLU A 42 5.01 10.23 -8.81
N PRO A 43 5.62 10.47 -9.99
CA PRO A 43 7.09 10.58 -10.10
C PRO A 43 7.65 11.61 -9.12
N GLY A 44 8.75 11.24 -8.46
CA GLY A 44 9.45 12.10 -7.52
C GLY A 44 8.81 12.24 -6.15
N GLN A 45 7.63 11.64 -5.93
CA GLN A 45 6.95 11.69 -4.65
C GLN A 45 7.44 10.59 -3.72
N THR A 46 7.47 10.91 -2.43
CA THR A 46 7.79 9.96 -1.35
C THR A 46 6.63 9.99 -0.36
N THR A 47 6.11 8.81 -0.01
CA THR A 47 5.08 8.73 1.01
C THR A 47 5.65 9.12 2.38
N LYS A 48 4.80 9.57 3.29
CA LYS A 48 5.23 9.88 4.65
C LYS A 48 5.62 8.62 5.39
N TRP A 49 6.53 8.75 6.35
CA TRP A 49 6.78 7.68 7.31
C TRP A 49 5.49 7.34 8.02
N HIS A 50 5.12 6.06 7.97
CA HIS A 50 3.89 5.57 8.60
C HIS A 50 4.08 4.12 9.03
N TRP A 51 3.15 3.63 9.83
CA TRP A 51 3.13 2.23 10.29
C TRP A 51 1.71 1.84 10.63
N LEU A 52 1.45 0.53 10.62
CA LEU A 52 0.14 0.00 10.94
C LEU A 52 0.20 -0.80 12.25
N LEU A 53 -0.75 -0.53 13.14
CA LEU A 53 -0.90 -1.30 14.36
C LEU A 53 -1.61 -2.62 14.02
N HIS A 54 -1.12 -3.73 14.59
CA HIS A 54 -1.78 -5.05 14.53
C HIS A 54 -2.04 -5.58 13.12
N THR A 55 -1.34 -5.07 12.12
CA THR A 55 -1.63 -5.35 10.71
C THR A 55 -0.34 -5.62 9.98
N THR A 56 -0.27 -6.74 9.24
CA THR A 56 0.81 -7.00 8.30
C THR A 56 0.41 -6.44 6.94
N GLU A 57 1.29 -5.66 6.31
CA GLU A 57 1.06 -5.11 4.99
C GLU A 57 2.05 -5.69 3.99
N ARG A 58 1.59 -5.95 2.76
CA ARG A 58 2.47 -6.36 1.68
C ARG A 58 2.22 -5.44 0.50
N TYR A 59 3.31 -5.00 -0.14
CA TYR A 59 3.24 -4.34 -1.43
C TYR A 59 3.56 -5.35 -2.51
N VAL A 60 2.71 -5.43 -3.52
CA VAL A 60 3.00 -6.17 -4.76
C VAL A 60 3.17 -5.12 -5.84
N ILE A 61 4.41 -4.94 -6.30
CA ILE A 61 4.71 -3.89 -7.28
C ILE A 61 4.18 -4.33 -8.65
N LEU A 62 3.34 -3.50 -9.25
CA LEU A 62 2.72 -3.76 -10.56
C LEU A 62 3.41 -3.01 -11.69
N GLU A 63 3.75 -1.73 -11.49
CA GLU A 63 4.35 -0.88 -12.52
C GLU A 63 5.32 0.11 -11.87
N GLY A 64 6.34 0.48 -12.65
CA GLY A 64 7.26 1.52 -12.23
C GLY A 64 8.43 1.00 -11.41
N THR A 65 9.20 1.95 -10.89
CA THR A 65 10.38 1.71 -10.07
C THR A 65 10.27 2.54 -8.81
N GLY A 66 10.51 1.91 -7.67
CA GLY A 66 10.46 2.60 -6.39
C GLY A 66 11.65 2.25 -5.52
N ARG A 67 11.78 2.98 -4.43
CA ARG A 67 12.76 2.71 -3.39
C ARG A 67 12.02 2.63 -2.07
N VAL A 68 12.14 1.50 -1.39
CA VAL A 68 11.47 1.28 -0.10
C VAL A 68 12.44 1.44 1.05
N GLU A 69 11.93 2.00 2.13
CA GLU A 69 12.62 2.08 3.41
C GLU A 69 11.70 1.43 4.45
N ILE A 70 12.14 0.28 4.99
CA ILE A 70 11.31 -0.57 5.85
C ILE A 70 12.09 -0.84 7.13
N GLY A 71 11.65 -0.24 8.24
CA GLY A 71 12.26 -0.47 9.54
C GLY A 71 13.77 -0.26 9.53
N ALA A 72 14.51 -1.26 9.99
CA ALA A 72 15.97 -1.22 10.06
C ALA A 72 16.67 -1.80 8.82
N LEU A 73 15.91 -2.24 7.81
CA LEU A 73 16.52 -2.74 6.56
C LEU A 73 17.17 -1.59 5.80
N GLU A 74 18.23 -1.93 5.06
CA GLU A 74 18.80 -0.97 4.11
C GLU A 74 17.77 -0.61 3.06
N PRO A 75 17.71 0.66 2.62
CA PRO A 75 16.82 1.05 1.53
C PRO A 75 17.10 0.22 0.29
N GLN A 76 16.03 -0.19 -0.39
CA GLN A 76 16.14 -1.08 -1.54
C GLN A 76 15.25 -0.64 -2.69
N THR A 77 15.78 -0.74 -3.90
CA THR A 77 15.02 -0.52 -5.12
C THR A 77 14.12 -1.71 -5.40
N VAL A 78 12.88 -1.43 -5.80
CA VAL A 78 11.87 -2.44 -6.16
C VAL A 78 11.32 -2.15 -7.55
N HIS A 79 10.92 -3.22 -8.23
CA HIS A 79 10.41 -3.19 -9.60
C HIS A 79 9.15 -4.05 -9.70
N ALA A 80 8.48 -3.99 -10.84
CA ALA A 80 7.30 -4.82 -11.10
C ALA A 80 7.59 -6.30 -10.81
N GLY A 81 6.70 -6.93 -10.06
CA GLY A 81 6.82 -8.31 -9.62
C GLY A 81 7.44 -8.49 -8.24
N ASP A 82 8.07 -7.46 -7.68
CA ASP A 82 8.65 -7.56 -6.34
C ASP A 82 7.55 -7.48 -5.28
N VAL A 83 7.80 -8.15 -4.16
CA VAL A 83 6.91 -8.12 -2.99
C VAL A 83 7.68 -7.59 -1.80
N VAL A 84 7.09 -6.60 -1.12
CA VAL A 84 7.62 -6.04 0.13
C VAL A 84 6.73 -6.50 1.25
N ILE A 85 7.30 -7.14 2.27
CA ILE A 85 6.54 -7.62 3.43
C ILE A 85 6.87 -6.73 4.63
N ILE A 86 5.83 -6.15 5.21
CA ILE A 86 5.95 -5.16 6.28
C ILE A 86 5.20 -5.67 7.50
N PRO A 87 5.92 -6.11 8.55
CA PRO A 87 5.28 -6.58 9.79
C PRO A 87 4.51 -5.47 10.50
N PRO A 88 3.62 -5.83 11.45
CA PRO A 88 2.94 -4.83 12.27
C PRO A 88 3.94 -3.91 12.98
N HIS A 89 3.55 -2.64 13.16
CA HIS A 89 4.31 -1.61 13.86
C HIS A 89 5.62 -1.18 13.19
N CYS A 90 5.94 -1.73 12.01
CA CYS A 90 7.17 -1.44 11.29
C CYS A 90 7.02 -0.14 10.48
N ARG A 91 7.87 0.84 10.74
CA ARG A 91 7.87 2.12 9.99
C ARG A 91 8.27 1.88 8.55
N GLN A 92 7.57 2.56 7.65
CA GLN A 92 7.72 2.35 6.22
C GLN A 92 7.48 3.63 5.43
N ARG A 93 8.12 3.73 4.28
CA ARG A 93 7.79 4.68 3.22
C ARG A 93 8.34 4.19 1.89
N ILE A 94 7.78 4.72 0.80
CA ILE A 94 8.23 4.39 -0.55
C ILE A 94 8.35 5.67 -1.37
N CYS A 95 9.40 5.73 -2.19
CA CYS A 95 9.66 6.82 -3.12
C CYS A 95 9.53 6.31 -4.54
N ASN A 96 8.85 7.07 -5.40
CA ASN A 96 8.84 6.81 -6.84
C ASN A 96 10.11 7.39 -7.44
N THR A 97 11.02 6.53 -7.87
CA THR A 97 12.32 6.92 -8.47
C THR A 97 12.31 6.80 -9.98
N GLY A 98 11.20 6.39 -10.59
CA GLY A 98 11.06 6.27 -12.03
C GLY A 98 10.48 7.51 -12.68
N GLY A 99 10.28 7.44 -14.00
CA GLY A 99 9.74 8.55 -14.80
C GLY A 99 8.22 8.51 -14.98
N GLY A 100 7.58 7.39 -14.64
CA GLY A 100 6.12 7.23 -14.69
C GLY A 100 5.56 6.93 -13.31
N ASP A 101 4.26 6.69 -13.23
CA ASP A 101 3.62 6.35 -11.97
C ASP A 101 4.15 5.02 -11.42
N LEU A 102 4.35 4.98 -10.12
CA LEU A 102 4.61 3.75 -9.39
C LEU A 102 3.27 3.23 -8.89
N ILE A 103 2.93 2.01 -9.29
CA ILE A 103 1.64 1.40 -8.95
C ILE A 103 1.89 0.08 -8.25
N PHE A 104 1.26 -0.11 -7.11
CA PHE A 104 1.36 -1.36 -6.37
C PHE A 104 0.07 -1.68 -5.64
N LEU A 105 -0.11 -2.96 -5.33
CA LEU A 105 -1.18 -3.40 -4.44
C LEU A 105 -0.67 -3.34 -3.00
N ALA A 106 -1.50 -2.81 -2.12
CA ALA A 106 -1.30 -2.89 -0.67
C ALA A 106 -2.27 -3.90 -0.12
N ILE A 107 -1.74 -5.01 0.38
CA ILE A 107 -2.53 -6.14 0.88
C ILE A 107 -2.32 -6.23 2.38
N CYS A 108 -3.39 -6.01 3.14
CA CYS A 108 -3.33 -5.98 4.61
C CYS A 108 -4.03 -7.19 5.20
N SER A 109 -3.43 -7.76 6.24
CA SER A 109 -4.05 -8.81 7.07
C SER A 109 -3.79 -8.55 8.56
N PRO A 110 -4.84 -8.49 9.38
CA PRO A 110 -6.26 -8.40 8.99
C PRO A 110 -6.53 -7.18 8.09
N ARG A 111 -7.77 -7.02 7.65
CA ARG A 111 -8.12 -5.94 6.74
C ARG A 111 -7.72 -4.57 7.31
N PHE A 112 -7.36 -3.63 6.44
CA PHE A 112 -6.98 -2.28 6.84
C PHE A 112 -8.14 -1.59 7.56
N ARG A 113 -7.80 -0.94 8.68
CA ARG A 113 -8.70 -0.10 9.47
C ARG A 113 -7.98 1.21 9.78
N SER A 114 -8.66 2.32 9.53
CA SER A 114 -8.03 3.64 9.68
C SER A 114 -7.56 3.92 11.12
N GLU A 115 -8.22 3.35 12.13
CA GLU A 115 -7.80 3.49 13.52
C GLU A 115 -6.43 2.85 13.81
N ASN A 116 -5.97 1.94 12.96
CA ASN A 116 -4.66 1.31 13.09
C ASN A 116 -3.55 2.04 12.31
N TYR A 117 -3.88 3.08 11.55
CA TYR A 117 -2.91 3.85 10.78
C TYR A 117 -2.26 4.92 11.67
N CYS A 118 -0.92 4.95 11.64
CA CYS A 118 -0.12 5.93 12.37
C CYS A 118 0.88 6.58 11.40
N SER A 119 1.13 7.87 11.59
CA SER A 119 2.16 8.59 10.83
C SER A 119 2.81 9.65 11.70
N ASP A 120 3.99 10.10 11.28
CA ASP A 120 4.67 11.23 11.92
C ASP A 120 3.90 12.54 11.71
#